data_5298d140ad10c160ab8e7135d7e42b2e
#
_entry.id   5298d140ad10c160ab8e7135d7e42b2e
#
_cell.length_a   1.000
_cell.length_b   1.000
_cell.length_c   1.000
_cell.angle_alpha   90.00
_cell.angle_beta   90.00
_cell.angle_gamma   90.00
#
_symmetry.space_group_name_H-M   'P 1'
#
loop_
_entity.id
_entity.type
_entity.pdbx_description
1 polymer ?
#
loop_
_entity_poly.entity_id
_entity_poly.type
_entity_poly.pdbx_seq_one_letter_code
_entity_poly.pdbx_strand_id
1 'polypeptide(L)'
;MSFVKKLFFSIPIIFLLSCQDRDYQDCNGIINGGAYYDDCGVCVGGRTGLTECIVDCNGQLGGTAYFNQCELCVEGNTDIPEDSCSNLNLNSYSYKTVIIGQQVWLAEDLKTDQFRNGSTIPDYNSEVFDSSGSKFVMDSEDYENRRFYYSAKALNQLAPIGWRIPTKADVESLMNELGGDSIAGGKLKEAAYNSWDFPNQFATNEVGFAALGTGYRNNSGNLVDTRRRYSFWTQDILNLIDSTETYYWTLKLSFDSNNALLVPDSSGLGHPVRLIKDH
;
A
#
# COMPACT_ATOMS: atom_id res chain seq x y z
N MET A 1 16.28 52.39 -94.38
CA MET A 1 16.69 51.41 -93.40
C MET A 1 15.60 51.35 -92.38
N SER A 2 14.74 50.31 -92.47
CA SER A 2 13.58 50.18 -91.62
C SER A 2 13.78 48.88 -90.77
N PHE A 3 13.83 49.06 -89.47
CA PHE A 3 13.93 47.95 -88.51
C PHE A 3 12.56 47.45 -88.15
N VAL A 4 12.19 46.22 -88.54
CA VAL A 4 10.97 45.52 -88.11
C VAL A 4 11.31 44.84 -86.80
N LYS A 5 10.64 45.26 -85.67
CA LYS A 5 10.64 44.59 -84.40
C LYS A 5 9.64 43.42 -84.43
N LYS A 6 10.14 42.15 -84.34
CA LYS A 6 9.31 40.97 -84.06
C LYS A 6 8.97 40.94 -82.62
N LEU A 7 7.66 41.02 -82.32
CA LEU A 7 7.06 40.73 -80.99
C LEU A 7 6.95 39.22 -80.81
N PHE A 8 7.67 38.68 -79.86
CA PHE A 8 7.44 37.30 -79.41
C PHE A 8 6.38 37.30 -78.28
N PHE A 9 5.23 36.76 -78.57
CA PHE A 9 4.20 36.47 -77.53
C PHE A 9 4.60 35.14 -76.86
N SER A 10 5.04 35.23 -75.58
CA SER A 10 5.29 34.10 -74.72
C SER A 10 3.95 33.74 -74.07
N ILE A 11 3.38 32.58 -74.42
CA ILE A 11 2.21 32.02 -73.74
C ILE A 11 2.70 31.30 -72.51
N PRO A 12 2.25 31.66 -71.27
CA PRO A 12 2.59 30.88 -70.08
C PRO A 12 1.84 29.55 -70.10
N ILE A 13 2.58 28.46 -70.18
CA ILE A 13 2.02 27.10 -69.94
C ILE A 13 1.75 26.99 -68.44
N ILE A 14 0.47 27.12 -68.05
CA ILE A 14 0.02 26.82 -66.70
C ILE A 14 0.00 25.29 -66.55
N PHE A 15 1.04 24.74 -65.83
CA PHE A 15 0.95 23.37 -65.35
C PHE A 15 -0.10 23.31 -64.21
N LEU A 16 -1.29 22.85 -64.52
CA LEU A 16 -2.25 22.39 -63.54
C LEU A 16 -1.65 21.10 -62.91
N LEU A 17 -0.99 21.24 -61.75
CA LEU A 17 -0.72 20.11 -60.86
C LEU A 17 -2.07 19.59 -60.36
N SER A 18 -2.60 18.58 -61.03
CA SER A 18 -3.71 17.79 -60.53
C SER A 18 -3.15 17.01 -59.30
N CYS A 19 -3.49 17.46 -58.10
CA CYS A 19 -3.40 16.63 -56.92
C CYS A 19 -4.43 15.50 -57.14
N GLN A 20 -3.97 14.36 -57.62
CA GLN A 20 -4.77 13.16 -57.52
C GLN A 20 -4.71 12.74 -56.04
N ASP A 21 -5.77 13.07 -55.30
CA ASP A 21 -6.05 12.40 -54.03
C ASP A 21 -6.15 10.88 -54.32
N ARG A 22 -5.11 10.15 -53.96
CA ARG A 22 -5.20 8.70 -54.02
C ARG A 22 -6.14 8.30 -52.91
N ASP A 23 -7.33 7.90 -53.31
CA ASP A 23 -8.25 7.19 -52.41
C ASP A 23 -7.50 5.99 -51.84
N TYR A 24 -7.08 6.06 -50.61
CA TYR A 24 -6.45 4.91 -49.94
C TYR A 24 -7.52 4.19 -49.10
N GLN A 25 -7.44 2.88 -49.11
CA GLN A 25 -8.35 2.03 -48.34
C GLN A 25 -7.65 1.69 -47.02
N ASP A 26 -8.37 1.92 -45.92
CA ASP A 26 -7.86 1.56 -44.58
C ASP A 26 -7.88 0.02 -44.38
N CYS A 27 -7.32 -0.46 -43.28
CA CYS A 27 -7.26 -1.91 -43.01
C CYS A 27 -8.64 -2.55 -42.82
N ASN A 28 -9.71 -1.75 -42.60
CA ASN A 28 -11.09 -2.23 -42.54
C ASN A 28 -11.82 -2.14 -43.88
N GLY A 29 -11.10 -1.78 -44.96
CA GLY A 29 -11.63 -1.72 -46.31
C GLY A 29 -12.42 -0.46 -46.64
N ILE A 30 -12.35 0.60 -45.82
CA ILE A 30 -13.07 1.86 -46.02
C ILE A 30 -12.16 2.84 -46.73
N ILE A 31 -12.65 3.42 -47.87
CA ILE A 31 -11.91 4.45 -48.59
C ILE A 31 -11.79 5.71 -47.72
N ASN A 32 -10.59 6.22 -47.57
CA ASN A 32 -10.22 7.33 -46.68
C ASN A 32 -10.70 7.13 -45.24
N GLY A 33 -10.80 5.88 -44.79
CA GLY A 33 -11.12 5.49 -43.43
C GLY A 33 -9.97 5.75 -42.45
N GLY A 34 -10.28 5.67 -41.17
CA GLY A 34 -9.31 5.97 -40.08
C GLY A 34 -8.84 4.71 -39.35
N ALA A 35 -9.05 3.50 -39.88
CA ALA A 35 -8.57 2.28 -39.28
C ALA A 35 -7.12 2.01 -39.69
N TYR A 36 -6.31 1.46 -38.77
CA TYR A 36 -4.90 1.14 -39.00
C TYR A 36 -4.54 -0.15 -38.27
N TYR A 37 -3.44 -0.76 -38.67
CA TYR A 37 -2.89 -1.90 -37.93
C TYR A 37 -2.11 -1.40 -36.73
N ASP A 38 -2.46 -1.89 -35.54
CA ASP A 38 -1.73 -1.64 -34.31
C ASP A 38 -0.43 -2.51 -34.23
N ASP A 39 0.30 -2.36 -33.12
CA ASP A 39 1.54 -3.10 -32.91
C ASP A 39 1.34 -4.62 -32.75
N CYS A 40 0.10 -5.07 -32.50
CA CYS A 40 -0.27 -6.50 -32.50
C CYS A 40 -0.67 -7.01 -33.89
N GLY A 41 -0.66 -6.16 -34.92
CA GLY A 41 -1.11 -6.50 -36.26
C GLY A 41 -2.63 -6.62 -36.39
N VAL A 42 -3.40 -6.09 -35.45
CA VAL A 42 -4.86 -6.06 -35.50
C VAL A 42 -5.32 -4.72 -36.10
N CYS A 43 -6.29 -4.78 -37.02
CA CYS A 43 -6.89 -3.56 -37.58
C CYS A 43 -7.81 -2.90 -36.55
N VAL A 44 -7.42 -1.72 -36.05
CA VAL A 44 -8.09 -1.00 -34.95
C VAL A 44 -8.46 0.44 -35.37
N GLY A 45 -9.21 1.13 -34.53
CA GLY A 45 -9.64 2.50 -34.80
C GLY A 45 -10.70 2.63 -35.88
N GLY A 46 -10.92 3.83 -36.40
CA GLY A 46 -11.92 4.12 -37.42
C GLY A 46 -13.31 3.58 -37.06
N ARG A 47 -13.87 2.68 -37.89
CA ARG A 47 -15.17 2.02 -37.67
C ARG A 47 -15.06 0.55 -37.28
N THR A 48 -13.89 0.09 -36.86
CA THR A 48 -13.67 -1.30 -36.43
C THR A 48 -14.34 -1.64 -35.10
N GLY A 49 -14.53 -0.66 -34.24
CA GLY A 49 -15.00 -0.85 -32.85
C GLY A 49 -13.95 -1.47 -31.93
N LEU A 50 -12.71 -1.67 -32.43
CA LEU A 50 -11.58 -2.23 -31.68
C LEU A 50 -10.65 -1.11 -31.22
N THR A 51 -10.07 -1.29 -30.03
CA THR A 51 -9.02 -0.42 -29.47
C THR A 51 -7.64 -1.03 -29.69
N GLU A 52 -6.60 -0.19 -29.68
CA GLU A 52 -5.22 -0.64 -29.78
C GLU A 52 -4.86 -1.66 -28.68
N CYS A 53 -4.06 -2.63 -29.02
CA CYS A 53 -3.42 -3.44 -28.01
C CYS A 53 -2.31 -2.64 -27.32
N ILE A 54 -2.21 -2.80 -26.00
CA ILE A 54 -1.21 -2.14 -25.17
C ILE A 54 -0.16 -3.16 -24.76
N VAL A 55 1.03 -2.68 -24.45
CA VAL A 55 2.06 -3.46 -23.78
C VAL A 55 1.69 -3.54 -22.32
N ASP A 56 1.61 -4.75 -21.76
CA ASP A 56 1.36 -4.94 -20.34
C ASP A 56 2.58 -4.62 -19.47
N CYS A 57 2.43 -4.63 -18.16
CA CYS A 57 3.54 -4.29 -17.24
C CYS A 57 4.70 -5.30 -17.30
N ASN A 58 4.50 -6.49 -17.87
CA ASN A 58 5.54 -7.50 -18.11
C ASN A 58 6.22 -7.33 -19.49
N GLY A 59 5.85 -6.29 -20.23
CA GLY A 59 6.41 -5.99 -21.55
C GLY A 59 5.82 -6.83 -22.68
N GLN A 60 4.72 -7.53 -22.46
CA GLN A 60 4.06 -8.35 -23.47
C GLN A 60 3.02 -7.54 -24.22
N LEU A 61 3.09 -7.55 -25.56
CA LEU A 61 2.13 -6.90 -26.43
C LEU A 61 0.79 -7.65 -26.39
N GLY A 62 -0.29 -6.95 -26.08
CA GLY A 62 -1.61 -7.54 -25.87
C GLY A 62 -1.72 -8.46 -24.66
N GLY A 63 -0.75 -8.39 -23.74
CA GLY A 63 -0.74 -9.15 -22.49
C GLY A 63 -1.79 -8.66 -21.49
N THR A 64 -1.98 -9.45 -20.43
CA THR A 64 -3.00 -9.21 -19.40
C THR A 64 -2.41 -8.92 -18.03
N ALA A 65 -1.09 -8.84 -17.91
CA ALA A 65 -0.44 -8.47 -16.67
C ALA A 65 -0.70 -6.99 -16.32
N TYR A 66 -0.88 -6.70 -15.04
CA TYR A 66 -1.14 -5.34 -14.56
C TYR A 66 -0.43 -5.07 -13.24
N PHE A 67 -0.29 -3.80 -12.87
CA PHE A 67 0.23 -3.44 -11.56
C PHE A 67 -0.87 -3.54 -10.50
N ASN A 68 -0.65 -4.35 -9.45
CA ASN A 68 -1.54 -4.44 -8.31
C ASN A 68 -1.33 -3.26 -7.32
N GLN A 69 -2.03 -3.25 -6.17
CA GLN A 69 -1.91 -2.22 -5.14
C GLN A 69 -0.51 -2.10 -4.54
N CYS A 70 0.32 -3.13 -4.69
CA CYS A 70 1.71 -3.12 -4.25
C CYS A 70 2.69 -2.61 -5.32
N GLU A 71 2.18 -2.13 -6.46
CA GLU A 71 2.99 -1.73 -7.62
C GLU A 71 3.85 -2.89 -8.17
N LEU A 72 3.41 -4.12 -7.93
CA LEU A 72 4.02 -5.32 -8.48
C LEU A 72 3.27 -5.72 -9.74
N CYS A 73 3.99 -5.99 -10.84
CA CYS A 73 3.40 -6.51 -12.06
C CYS A 73 3.00 -7.97 -11.83
N VAL A 74 1.69 -8.25 -11.90
CA VAL A 74 1.07 -9.54 -11.53
C VAL A 74 0.20 -10.09 -12.66
N GLU A 75 -0.20 -11.35 -12.52
CA GLU A 75 -1.04 -12.06 -13.50
C GLU A 75 -0.44 -12.14 -14.93
N GLY A 76 -1.25 -12.47 -15.90
CA GLY A 76 -0.78 -12.67 -17.28
C GLY A 76 0.34 -13.74 -17.35
N ASN A 77 1.50 -13.37 -17.90
CA ASN A 77 2.67 -14.26 -18.04
C ASN A 77 3.73 -14.03 -16.94
N THR A 78 3.40 -13.36 -15.84
CA THR A 78 4.36 -13.08 -14.77
C THR A 78 4.58 -14.28 -13.85
N ASP A 79 3.65 -15.23 -13.84
CA ASP A 79 3.56 -16.31 -12.84
C ASP A 79 3.45 -15.79 -11.39
N ILE A 80 3.09 -14.50 -11.22
CA ILE A 80 2.93 -13.84 -9.92
C ILE A 80 1.44 -13.61 -9.67
N PRO A 81 0.85 -14.19 -8.60
CA PRO A 81 -0.55 -14.00 -8.25
C PRO A 81 -0.90 -12.54 -7.92
N GLU A 82 -2.17 -12.15 -8.15
CA GLU A 82 -2.70 -10.80 -7.91
C GLU A 82 -2.48 -10.30 -6.48
N ASP A 83 -2.58 -11.17 -5.50
CA ASP A 83 -2.44 -10.86 -4.07
C ASP A 83 -0.99 -10.80 -3.59
N SER A 84 -0.02 -10.95 -4.49
CA SER A 84 1.40 -10.86 -4.17
C SER A 84 1.81 -9.42 -3.89
N CYS A 85 2.66 -9.25 -2.88
CA CYS A 85 3.31 -7.97 -2.55
C CYS A 85 4.79 -8.13 -2.30
N SER A 86 5.57 -7.10 -2.65
CA SER A 86 6.96 -7.03 -2.27
C SER A 86 7.09 -6.80 -0.76
N ASN A 87 7.97 -7.54 -0.09
CA ASN A 87 8.29 -7.33 1.31
C ASN A 87 8.90 -5.94 1.55
N LEU A 88 8.64 -5.36 2.73
CA LEU A 88 9.39 -4.20 3.20
C LEU A 88 10.74 -4.67 3.77
N ASN A 89 11.84 -4.23 3.17
CA ASN A 89 13.17 -4.46 3.71
C ASN A 89 13.60 -3.25 4.55
N LEU A 90 13.81 -3.46 5.85
CA LEU A 90 14.24 -2.44 6.79
C LEU A 90 15.25 -3.01 7.79
N ASN A 91 16.41 -2.37 7.96
CA ASN A 91 17.45 -2.76 8.93
C ASN A 91 17.84 -4.26 8.83
N SER A 92 18.05 -4.76 7.60
CA SER A 92 18.40 -6.16 7.30
C SER A 92 17.31 -7.19 7.64
N TYR A 93 16.09 -6.74 7.97
CA TYR A 93 14.94 -7.59 8.18
C TYR A 93 13.92 -7.39 7.04
N SER A 94 13.32 -8.49 6.58
CA SER A 94 12.33 -8.49 5.49
C SER A 94 10.94 -8.77 6.04
N TYR A 95 10.15 -7.71 6.17
CA TYR A 95 8.77 -7.78 6.64
C TYR A 95 7.84 -8.26 5.52
N LYS A 96 7.05 -9.27 5.82
CA LYS A 96 5.96 -9.68 4.92
C LYS A 96 4.88 -8.63 4.88
N THR A 97 4.23 -8.54 3.72
CA THR A 97 3.10 -7.64 3.51
C THR A 97 1.85 -8.42 3.08
N VAL A 98 0.68 -7.85 3.33
CA VAL A 98 -0.61 -8.39 2.92
C VAL A 98 -1.48 -7.29 2.34
N ILE A 99 -2.29 -7.63 1.33
CA ILE A 99 -3.34 -6.75 0.79
C ILE A 99 -4.63 -7.07 1.52
N ILE A 100 -5.30 -6.04 2.04
CA ILE A 100 -6.64 -6.14 2.64
C ILE A 100 -7.49 -5.03 2.06
N GLY A 101 -8.42 -5.37 1.18
CA GLY A 101 -9.15 -4.41 0.36
C GLY A 101 -8.20 -3.60 -0.53
N GLN A 102 -8.22 -2.27 -0.38
CA GLN A 102 -7.33 -1.36 -1.11
C GLN A 102 -6.05 -1.01 -0.33
N GLN A 103 -5.81 -1.64 0.81
CA GLN A 103 -4.72 -1.30 1.72
C GLN A 103 -3.65 -2.37 1.74
N VAL A 104 -2.38 -1.94 1.78
CA VAL A 104 -1.21 -2.82 1.94
C VAL A 104 -0.67 -2.65 3.36
N TRP A 105 -0.72 -3.71 4.15
CA TRP A 105 -0.29 -3.73 5.54
C TRP A 105 0.96 -4.58 5.74
N LEU A 106 1.77 -4.27 6.75
CA LEU A 106 2.70 -5.27 7.26
C LEU A 106 1.91 -6.46 7.84
N ALA A 107 2.34 -7.68 7.55
CA ALA A 107 1.78 -8.91 8.13
C ALA A 107 2.28 -9.19 9.56
N GLU A 108 3.16 -8.36 10.08
CA GLU A 108 3.77 -8.47 11.40
C GLU A 108 4.08 -7.09 11.99
N ASP A 109 4.33 -7.05 13.30
CA ASP A 109 4.65 -5.81 14.00
C ASP A 109 6.04 -5.31 13.65
N LEU A 110 6.20 -3.99 13.60
CA LEU A 110 7.49 -3.34 13.37
C LEU A 110 8.48 -3.68 14.49
N LYS A 111 9.70 -4.05 14.10
CA LYS A 111 10.82 -4.39 14.99
C LYS A 111 12.03 -3.55 14.59
N THR A 112 12.10 -2.31 15.06
CA THR A 112 13.23 -1.44 14.73
C THR A 112 13.81 -0.77 15.96
N ASP A 113 15.13 -0.72 15.99
CA ASP A 113 15.93 -0.01 17.00
C ASP A 113 16.25 1.42 16.56
N GLN A 114 15.89 1.81 15.33
CA GLN A 114 16.26 3.09 14.75
C GLN A 114 15.03 3.85 14.27
N PHE A 115 15.08 5.15 14.48
CA PHE A 115 14.20 6.10 13.79
C PHE A 115 14.52 6.15 12.29
N ARG A 116 13.60 6.69 11.49
CA ARG A 116 13.78 6.86 10.04
C ARG A 116 15.05 7.61 9.63
N ASN A 117 15.56 8.50 10.49
CA ASN A 117 16.80 9.24 10.26
C ASN A 117 18.07 8.47 10.61
N GLY A 118 17.94 7.21 11.04
CA GLY A 118 19.05 6.33 11.43
C GLY A 118 19.54 6.49 12.90
N SER A 119 18.98 7.44 13.67
CA SER A 119 19.31 7.54 15.09
C SER A 119 18.66 6.42 15.90
N THR A 120 19.33 5.98 16.94
CA THR A 120 18.84 4.92 17.83
C THR A 120 17.61 5.40 18.63
N ILE A 121 16.59 4.56 18.71
CA ILE A 121 15.42 4.79 19.56
C ILE A 121 15.83 4.47 21.00
N PRO A 122 15.73 5.41 21.95
CA PRO A 122 16.07 5.17 23.35
C PRO A 122 15.26 4.02 23.95
N ASP A 123 15.88 3.21 24.79
CA ASP A 123 15.17 2.24 25.60
C ASP A 123 14.33 2.98 26.65
N TYR A 124 13.17 2.40 26.97
CA TYR A 124 12.32 2.96 27.99
C TYR A 124 13.04 2.99 29.33
N ASN A 125 13.08 4.17 29.95
CA ASN A 125 13.53 4.36 31.32
C ASN A 125 12.42 5.11 32.10
N SER A 126 11.97 4.54 33.21
CA SER A 126 10.93 5.14 34.05
C SER A 126 11.36 6.47 34.69
N GLU A 127 12.68 6.70 34.80
CA GLU A 127 13.25 7.90 35.41
C GLU A 127 13.46 9.06 34.42
N VAL A 128 13.51 8.74 33.12
CA VAL A 128 13.75 9.74 32.06
C VAL A 128 12.55 9.78 31.12
N PHE A 129 11.79 10.86 31.22
CA PHE A 129 10.70 11.15 30.29
C PHE A 129 11.33 11.70 28.99
N ASP A 130 11.72 10.82 28.08
CA ASP A 130 12.31 11.26 26.80
C ASP A 130 11.21 11.89 25.89
N SER A 131 11.47 13.15 25.48
CA SER A 131 10.59 13.88 24.58
C SER A 131 10.58 13.34 23.15
N SER A 132 11.62 12.59 22.75
CA SER A 132 11.75 12.02 21.41
C SER A 132 11.00 10.70 21.22
N GLY A 133 10.53 10.11 22.31
CA GLY A 133 9.90 8.79 22.31
C GLY A 133 10.87 7.67 22.68
N SER A 134 10.33 6.52 23.05
CA SER A 134 11.10 5.37 23.52
C SER A 134 10.53 4.06 23.03
N LYS A 135 11.36 3.02 23.06
CA LYS A 135 10.94 1.64 22.84
C LYS A 135 11.12 0.81 24.11
N PHE A 136 10.37 -0.25 24.20
CA PHE A 136 10.56 -1.34 25.13
C PHE A 136 10.67 -2.63 24.31
N VAL A 137 11.69 -3.44 24.57
CA VAL A 137 11.91 -4.70 23.85
C VAL A 137 11.70 -5.84 24.83
N MET A 138 10.82 -6.75 24.46
CA MET A 138 10.77 -8.07 25.09
C MET A 138 11.77 -8.95 24.35
N ASP A 139 12.91 -9.19 24.98
CA ASP A 139 14.05 -9.88 24.38
C ASP A 139 13.75 -11.35 24.15
N SER A 140 14.30 -11.88 23.06
CA SER A 140 14.37 -13.28 22.73
C SER A 140 15.72 -13.53 22.07
N GLU A 141 16.30 -14.72 22.24
CA GLU A 141 17.51 -15.13 21.52
C GLU A 141 17.33 -15.08 20.01
N ASP A 142 16.11 -15.39 19.55
CA ASP A 142 15.70 -15.29 18.16
C ASP A 142 15.08 -13.93 17.87
N TYR A 143 15.67 -13.18 16.92
CA TYR A 143 15.17 -11.86 16.51
C TYR A 143 13.72 -11.90 16.03
N GLU A 144 13.29 -12.97 15.35
CA GLU A 144 11.91 -13.13 14.88
C GLU A 144 10.91 -13.17 16.04
N ASN A 145 11.32 -13.67 17.20
CA ASN A 145 10.48 -13.75 18.39
C ASN A 145 10.53 -12.52 19.28
N ARG A 146 11.41 -11.55 19.00
CA ARG A 146 11.44 -10.28 19.73
C ARG A 146 10.15 -9.52 19.52
N ARG A 147 9.71 -8.83 20.58
CA ARG A 147 8.52 -7.96 20.55
C ARG A 147 8.92 -6.55 20.93
N PHE A 148 8.50 -5.59 20.10
CA PHE A 148 8.82 -4.18 20.27
C PHE A 148 7.53 -3.42 20.60
N TYR A 149 7.62 -2.57 21.60
CA TYR A 149 6.55 -1.68 22.03
C TYR A 149 7.09 -0.25 21.97
N TYR A 150 6.37 0.62 21.35
CA TYR A 150 6.80 2.01 21.17
C TYR A 150 5.87 2.94 21.93
N SER A 151 6.42 3.99 22.54
CA SER A 151 5.63 5.08 23.06
C SER A 151 5.01 5.87 21.90
N ALA A 152 3.86 6.49 22.15
CA ALA A 152 3.18 7.27 21.11
C ALA A 152 4.02 8.42 20.53
N LYS A 153 4.96 8.96 21.33
CA LYS A 153 5.88 10.02 20.88
C LYS A 153 6.86 9.59 19.81
N ALA A 154 7.14 8.30 19.67
CA ALA A 154 8.05 7.77 18.65
C ALA A 154 7.40 7.69 17.25
N LEU A 155 6.07 7.63 17.16
CA LEU A 155 5.32 7.22 15.99
C LEU A 155 5.65 7.98 14.71
N ASN A 156 5.76 9.30 14.77
CA ASN A 156 6.01 10.15 13.61
C ASN A 156 7.40 10.02 13.01
N GLN A 157 8.30 9.29 13.67
CA GLN A 157 9.69 9.09 13.26
C GLN A 157 10.01 7.62 12.90
N LEU A 158 9.07 6.67 13.08
CA LEU A 158 9.32 5.24 12.91
C LEU A 158 9.22 4.76 11.45
N ALA A 159 8.20 5.22 10.74
CA ALA A 159 7.88 4.68 9.41
C ALA A 159 8.94 5.08 8.36
N PRO A 160 9.48 4.14 7.56
CA PRO A 160 10.36 4.46 6.45
C PRO A 160 9.62 5.14 5.31
N ILE A 161 10.35 5.65 4.32
CA ILE A 161 9.77 6.28 3.13
C ILE A 161 8.88 5.26 2.39
N GLY A 162 7.70 5.71 1.94
CA GLY A 162 6.67 4.88 1.29
C GLY A 162 5.79 4.10 2.26
N TRP A 163 6.00 4.28 3.58
CA TRP A 163 5.20 3.68 4.63
C TRP A 163 4.85 4.71 5.71
N ARG A 164 3.76 4.49 6.41
CA ARG A 164 3.31 5.36 7.49
C ARG A 164 2.64 4.59 8.63
N ILE A 165 2.50 5.24 9.76
CA ILE A 165 1.60 4.80 10.83
C ILE A 165 0.16 4.93 10.32
N PRO A 166 -0.72 3.93 10.51
CA PRO A 166 -2.10 4.01 10.08
C PRO A 166 -2.84 5.14 10.79
N THR A 167 -3.78 5.76 10.08
CA THR A 167 -4.77 6.66 10.67
C THR A 167 -5.91 5.88 11.31
N LYS A 168 -6.72 6.56 12.12
CA LYS A 168 -8.00 6.04 12.59
C LYS A 168 -8.90 5.59 11.42
N ALA A 169 -8.95 6.41 10.36
CA ALA A 169 -9.73 6.11 9.15
C ALA A 169 -9.23 4.86 8.40
N ASP A 170 -7.91 4.63 8.36
CA ASP A 170 -7.36 3.40 7.78
C ASP A 170 -7.83 2.16 8.54
N VAL A 171 -7.85 2.23 9.87
CA VAL A 171 -8.31 1.12 10.71
C VAL A 171 -9.81 0.91 10.58
N GLU A 172 -10.60 1.98 10.49
CA GLU A 172 -12.03 1.89 10.19
C GLU A 172 -12.29 1.24 8.83
N SER A 173 -11.50 1.59 7.80
CA SER A 173 -11.56 0.97 6.47
C SER A 173 -11.18 -0.52 6.53
N LEU A 174 -10.10 -0.86 7.24
CA LEU A 174 -9.70 -2.25 7.49
C LEU A 174 -10.82 -3.07 8.13
N MET A 175 -11.44 -2.56 9.20
CA MET A 175 -12.53 -3.25 9.87
C MET A 175 -13.75 -3.42 8.96
N ASN A 176 -14.10 -2.39 8.17
CA ASN A 176 -15.22 -2.44 7.23
C ASN A 176 -14.99 -3.49 6.13
N GLU A 177 -13.79 -3.57 5.58
CA GLU A 177 -13.42 -4.60 4.58
C GLU A 177 -13.59 -6.01 5.15
N LEU A 178 -13.31 -6.19 6.43
CA LEU A 178 -13.44 -7.47 7.12
C LEU A 178 -14.87 -7.78 7.61
N GLY A 179 -15.84 -6.91 7.31
CA GLY A 179 -17.25 -7.12 7.64
C GLY A 179 -17.71 -6.44 8.93
N GLY A 180 -16.95 -5.46 9.42
CA GLY A 180 -17.29 -4.62 10.56
C GLY A 180 -16.61 -5.04 11.87
N ASP A 181 -16.74 -4.16 12.86
CA ASP A 181 -16.08 -4.24 14.16
C ASP A 181 -16.38 -5.54 14.94
N SER A 182 -17.60 -6.07 14.78
CA SER A 182 -18.06 -7.26 15.51
C SER A 182 -17.44 -8.58 15.05
N ILE A 183 -16.78 -8.62 13.87
CA ILE A 183 -16.20 -9.85 13.31
C ILE A 183 -14.75 -9.68 12.85
N ALA A 184 -14.30 -8.45 12.61
CA ALA A 184 -12.95 -8.18 12.11
C ALA A 184 -11.84 -8.72 13.02
N GLY A 185 -12.07 -8.70 14.33
CA GLY A 185 -11.07 -9.16 15.31
C GLY A 185 -10.68 -10.62 15.13
N GLY A 186 -11.64 -11.50 14.86
CA GLY A 186 -11.34 -12.92 14.61
C GLY A 186 -10.53 -13.13 13.34
N LYS A 187 -10.79 -12.37 12.29
CA LYS A 187 -10.11 -12.45 11.01
C LYS A 187 -8.67 -11.94 11.06
N LEU A 188 -8.38 -11.00 11.97
CA LEU A 188 -7.06 -10.39 12.14
C LEU A 188 -6.14 -11.21 13.05
N LYS A 189 -6.68 -11.95 14.03
CA LYS A 189 -5.89 -12.71 15.01
C LYS A 189 -5.20 -13.92 14.38
N GLU A 190 -3.97 -14.20 14.85
CA GLU A 190 -3.31 -15.49 14.58
C GLU A 190 -4.24 -16.64 14.95
N ALA A 191 -4.41 -17.61 14.05
CA ALA A 191 -5.34 -18.73 14.23
C ALA A 191 -4.88 -19.78 15.26
N ALA A 192 -3.60 -19.75 15.66
CA ALA A 192 -3.02 -20.70 16.60
C ALA A 192 -3.11 -20.22 18.06
N TYR A 193 -2.75 -21.11 18.99
CA TYR A 193 -2.64 -20.80 20.41
C TYR A 193 -1.19 -20.49 20.84
N ASN A 194 -0.28 -20.27 19.90
CA ASN A 194 1.13 -20.01 20.21
C ASN A 194 1.30 -18.70 20.97
N SER A 195 0.59 -17.64 20.52
CA SER A 195 0.64 -16.31 21.11
C SER A 195 -0.62 -15.91 21.87
N TRP A 196 -1.70 -16.70 21.81
CA TRP A 196 -2.97 -16.42 22.46
C TRP A 196 -3.35 -17.48 23.51
N ASP A 197 -3.99 -17.06 24.60
CA ASP A 197 -4.67 -17.95 25.54
C ASP A 197 -5.93 -18.52 24.91
N PHE A 198 -6.35 -19.69 25.43
CA PHE A 198 -7.64 -20.28 25.08
C PHE A 198 -8.79 -19.37 25.62
N PRO A 199 -9.87 -19.14 24.84
CA PRO A 199 -10.26 -19.89 23.63
C PRO A 199 -9.76 -19.29 22.30
N ASN A 200 -9.04 -18.16 22.26
CA ASN A 200 -8.69 -17.39 21.04
C ASN A 200 -9.90 -17.35 20.08
N GLN A 201 -10.98 -16.79 20.58
CA GLN A 201 -12.33 -16.95 20.01
C GLN A 201 -12.40 -16.43 18.56
N PHE A 202 -12.91 -17.30 17.67
CA PHE A 202 -13.09 -17.02 16.23
C PHE A 202 -11.84 -16.61 15.45
N ALA A 203 -10.66 -16.89 15.96
CA ALA A 203 -9.41 -16.56 15.26
C ALA A 203 -9.23 -17.42 14.00
N THR A 204 -9.15 -16.79 12.83
CA THR A 204 -8.98 -17.46 11.54
C THR A 204 -7.73 -17.04 10.81
N ASN A 205 -7.24 -15.80 11.04
CA ASN A 205 -6.16 -15.18 10.27
C ASN A 205 -6.38 -15.24 8.75
N GLU A 206 -7.62 -15.15 8.29
CA GLU A 206 -7.99 -15.40 6.89
C GLU A 206 -7.32 -14.42 5.90
N VAL A 207 -6.90 -13.24 6.40
CA VAL A 207 -6.24 -12.21 5.58
C VAL A 207 -4.73 -12.13 5.79
N GLY A 208 -4.15 -13.05 6.58
CA GLY A 208 -2.70 -13.07 6.81
C GLY A 208 -2.15 -11.93 7.67
N PHE A 209 -3.00 -11.16 8.35
CA PHE A 209 -2.57 -10.05 9.22
C PHE A 209 -1.81 -10.54 10.45
N ALA A 210 -2.12 -11.72 10.96
CA ALA A 210 -1.43 -12.45 12.02
C ALA A 210 -1.16 -11.62 13.30
N ALA A 211 -2.21 -10.98 13.84
CA ALA A 211 -2.11 -10.27 15.11
C ALA A 211 -1.81 -11.25 16.26
N LEU A 212 -0.70 -11.02 16.97
CA LEU A 212 -0.23 -11.87 18.06
C LEU A 212 -0.70 -11.31 19.41
N GLY A 213 -1.01 -12.16 20.39
CA GLY A 213 -1.41 -11.79 21.74
C GLY A 213 -0.26 -11.19 22.55
N THR A 214 0.33 -10.11 22.10
CA THR A 214 1.55 -9.51 22.69
C THR A 214 1.28 -8.70 23.95
N GLY A 215 0.02 -8.32 24.23
CA GLY A 215 -0.30 -7.39 25.29
C GLY A 215 0.18 -5.96 24.97
N TYR A 216 0.43 -5.19 26.02
CA TYR A 216 0.94 -3.82 25.94
C TYR A 216 1.84 -3.51 27.16
N ARG A 217 2.61 -2.44 27.08
CA ARG A 217 3.40 -1.94 28.21
C ARG A 217 2.67 -0.85 28.94
N ASN A 218 2.54 -0.95 30.25
CA ASN A 218 1.95 0.09 31.09
C ASN A 218 2.96 1.20 31.45
N ASN A 219 2.49 2.25 32.14
CA ASN A 219 3.33 3.39 32.54
C ASN A 219 4.47 3.02 33.51
N SER A 220 4.38 1.89 34.19
CA SER A 220 5.44 1.38 35.07
C SER A 220 6.47 0.49 34.34
N GLY A 221 6.35 0.35 33.01
CA GLY A 221 7.24 -0.49 32.21
C GLY A 221 6.89 -1.98 32.17
N ASN A 222 5.85 -2.40 32.90
CA ASN A 222 5.45 -3.81 32.93
C ASN A 222 4.61 -4.18 31.70
N LEU A 223 4.79 -5.41 31.22
CA LEU A 223 3.92 -6.01 30.24
C LEU A 223 2.60 -6.45 30.90
N VAL A 224 1.49 -6.13 30.27
CA VAL A 224 0.14 -6.41 30.74
C VAL A 224 -0.64 -7.12 29.65
N ASP A 225 -1.52 -8.04 30.04
CA ASP A 225 -2.41 -8.78 29.15
C ASP A 225 -1.70 -9.56 28.02
N THR A 226 -0.46 -9.99 28.23
CA THR A 226 0.23 -10.91 27.32
C THR A 226 -0.62 -12.17 27.12
N ARG A 227 -0.69 -12.67 25.89
CA ARG A 227 -1.54 -13.79 25.45
C ARG A 227 -3.06 -13.52 25.49
N ARG A 228 -3.49 -12.36 25.99
CA ARG A 228 -4.91 -12.01 26.16
C ARG A 228 -5.35 -10.84 25.32
N ARG A 229 -4.42 -9.95 24.95
CA ARG A 229 -4.69 -8.74 24.16
C ARG A 229 -3.64 -8.54 23.08
N TYR A 230 -4.08 -7.98 21.98
CA TYR A 230 -3.25 -7.31 20.99
C TYR A 230 -3.74 -5.90 20.82
N SER A 231 -2.82 -4.97 20.60
CA SER A 231 -3.19 -3.59 20.24
C SER A 231 -2.06 -2.95 19.44
N PHE A 232 -2.40 -2.00 18.57
CA PHE A 232 -1.40 -1.16 17.92
C PHE A 232 -1.85 0.29 17.82
N TRP A 233 -0.87 1.19 17.75
CA TRP A 233 -1.10 2.61 17.63
C TRP A 233 -1.64 3.02 16.27
N THR A 234 -2.54 4.03 16.24
CA THR A 234 -2.73 4.92 15.08
C THR A 234 -2.00 6.24 15.31
N GLN A 235 -1.84 7.04 14.25
CA GLN A 235 -1.22 8.38 14.39
C GLN A 235 -2.18 9.45 14.93
N ASP A 236 -3.49 9.15 15.04
CA ASP A 236 -4.50 10.15 15.37
C ASP A 236 -4.60 10.37 16.87
N ILE A 237 -4.59 11.65 17.23
CA ILE A 237 -4.68 12.13 18.59
C ILE A 237 -6.14 12.43 18.92
N LEU A 238 -6.58 12.03 20.10
CA LEU A 238 -7.81 12.51 20.72
C LEU A 238 -7.48 13.61 21.73
N ASN A 239 -7.80 14.84 21.38
CA ASN A 239 -7.66 15.97 22.28
C ASN A 239 -8.90 16.04 23.20
N LEU A 240 -8.70 15.77 24.48
CA LEU A 240 -9.73 15.97 25.49
C LEU A 240 -9.57 17.38 26.07
N ILE A 241 -10.68 18.13 26.12
CA ILE A 241 -10.73 19.45 26.80
C ILE A 241 -10.40 19.22 28.29
N ASP A 242 -9.49 20.01 28.82
CA ASP A 242 -9.05 19.94 30.21
C ASP A 242 -8.18 18.74 30.63
N SER A 243 -7.69 17.93 29.68
CA SER A 243 -6.73 16.86 29.98
C SER A 243 -5.28 17.32 29.81
N THR A 244 -4.44 17.02 30.78
CA THR A 244 -2.98 17.17 30.68
C THR A 244 -2.33 15.99 29.93
N GLU A 245 -3.08 14.92 29.72
CA GLU A 245 -2.63 13.74 29.02
C GLU A 245 -3.07 13.78 27.56
N THR A 246 -2.19 13.28 26.68
CA THR A 246 -2.47 13.08 25.26
C THR A 246 -2.91 11.65 25.06
N TYR A 247 -3.99 11.46 24.31
CA TYR A 247 -4.52 10.15 23.95
C TYR A 247 -4.36 9.93 22.46
N TYR A 248 -4.02 8.68 22.09
CA TYR A 248 -3.95 8.23 20.70
C TYR A 248 -4.95 7.11 20.47
N TRP A 249 -5.55 7.07 19.29
CA TRP A 249 -6.40 5.94 18.92
C TRP A 249 -5.58 4.67 18.74
N THR A 250 -6.11 3.55 19.24
CA THR A 250 -5.52 2.21 19.12
C THR A 250 -6.56 1.22 18.64
N LEU A 251 -6.17 0.29 17.78
CA LEU A 251 -6.95 -0.93 17.57
C LEU A 251 -6.68 -1.90 18.70
N LYS A 252 -7.72 -2.54 19.25
CA LYS A 252 -7.60 -3.58 20.27
C LYS A 252 -8.35 -4.85 19.89
N LEU A 253 -7.69 -5.98 20.07
CA LEU A 253 -8.25 -7.32 19.91
C LEU A 253 -8.11 -8.07 21.24
N SER A 254 -9.07 -8.98 21.54
CA SER A 254 -9.06 -9.80 22.74
C SER A 254 -9.14 -11.29 22.40
N PHE A 255 -8.55 -12.15 23.28
CA PHE A 255 -8.56 -13.60 23.13
C PHE A 255 -9.95 -14.22 23.21
N ASP A 256 -10.86 -13.59 23.94
CA ASP A 256 -12.21 -14.04 24.23
C ASP A 256 -13.31 -13.32 23.42
N SER A 257 -12.93 -12.56 22.40
CA SER A 257 -13.85 -11.78 21.57
C SER A 257 -13.53 -11.85 20.08
N ASN A 258 -14.57 -11.73 19.27
CA ASN A 258 -14.46 -11.55 17.83
C ASN A 258 -14.33 -10.10 17.41
N ASN A 259 -14.48 -9.17 18.35
CA ASN A 259 -14.52 -7.75 18.07
C ASN A 259 -13.13 -7.17 17.81
N ALA A 260 -13.08 -6.20 16.93
CA ALA A 260 -11.99 -5.23 16.78
C ALA A 260 -12.48 -3.89 17.32
N LEU A 261 -11.82 -3.36 18.35
CA LEU A 261 -12.25 -2.14 19.01
C LEU A 261 -11.25 -1.01 18.73
N LEU A 262 -11.74 0.10 18.21
CA LEU A 262 -10.95 1.31 18.01
C LEU A 262 -11.23 2.28 19.17
N VAL A 263 -10.28 2.38 20.10
CA VAL A 263 -10.43 3.13 21.34
C VAL A 263 -9.19 3.97 21.65
N PRO A 264 -9.33 5.10 22.36
CA PRO A 264 -8.17 5.90 22.76
C PRO A 264 -7.40 5.26 23.91
N ASP A 265 -6.07 5.40 23.87
CA ASP A 265 -5.15 5.05 24.94
C ASP A 265 -4.21 6.21 25.28
N SER A 266 -3.76 6.29 26.55
CA SER A 266 -2.80 7.28 27.01
C SER A 266 -1.45 7.15 26.29
N SER A 267 -0.87 8.28 25.90
CA SER A 267 0.44 8.35 25.25
C SER A 267 1.61 7.78 26.08
N GLY A 268 1.41 7.60 27.39
CA GLY A 268 2.39 6.99 28.28
C GLY A 268 2.49 5.47 28.16
N LEU A 269 1.53 4.82 27.51
CA LEU A 269 1.58 3.38 27.26
C LEU A 269 2.53 3.07 26.11
N GLY A 270 2.94 1.78 26.02
CA GLY A 270 3.68 1.25 24.88
C GLY A 270 2.88 0.18 24.16
N HIS A 271 2.67 0.36 22.87
CA HIS A 271 2.03 -0.62 22.01
C HIS A 271 2.93 -1.01 20.84
N PRO A 272 2.73 -2.20 20.25
CA PRO A 272 3.24 -2.52 18.92
C PRO A 272 2.87 -1.46 17.88
N VAL A 273 3.58 -1.47 16.78
CA VAL A 273 3.32 -0.63 15.61
C VAL A 273 3.13 -1.52 14.39
N ARG A 274 2.08 -1.27 13.64
CA ARG A 274 1.81 -1.90 12.36
C ARG A 274 1.80 -0.82 11.29
N LEU A 275 2.60 -0.97 10.24
CA LEU A 275 2.67 0.02 9.18
C LEU A 275 1.70 -0.31 8.05
N ILE A 276 1.28 0.75 7.36
CA ILE A 276 0.52 0.72 6.12
C ILE A 276 1.32 1.44 5.03
N LYS A 277 1.26 0.94 3.79
CA LYS A 277 1.93 1.56 2.63
C LYS A 277 1.27 2.90 2.30
N ASP A 278 2.06 3.91 1.97
CA ASP A 278 1.56 5.17 1.40
C ASP A 278 1.05 4.94 -0.03
N HIS A 279 -0.01 5.62 -0.39
CA HIS A 279 -0.56 5.67 -1.75
C HIS A 279 -0.19 6.97 -2.42
#